data_5e8501460c3df903d49602ac85431054
#
_entry.id   5e8501460c3df903d49602ac85431054
#
_cell.length_a   1.000
_cell.length_b   1.000
_cell.length_c   1.000
_cell.angle_alpha   90.00
_cell.angle_beta   90.00
_cell.angle_gamma   90.00
#
_symmetry.space_group_name_H-M   'P 1'
#
loop_
_entity.id
_entity.type
_entity.pdbx_description
1 polymer ?
#
loop_
_entity_poly.entity_id
_entity_poly.type
_entity_poly.pdbx_seq_one_letter_code
_entity_poly.pdbx_strand_id
1 'polypeptide(L)'
;MVSLPMLARPVCLPVAARLVRKDTVSASRLWLARQMVLMLAEALPGRRIHVVADAAYAGKELRGLPEQVSWTTRLRKDAALYDPAPPRTGRPGRPRQKGRRLPSLAQLARTAAFTPTVVVRYGQKSTVYTATVCCLWYGVFGPQHVTVVLLREAAAGAGYDLALVTTDLQATPARVVERYAARWSVEVSIEDAKQLVGVGEARNRVAAAVERTVPFGLVCQTLAVCWYATAGHDPADVAEHRARAPWYRTKTHPSVADMLGKLRRVLVAARFRCARPEQPTPAELHAIRLAWQDPAA
;
A
#
# COMPACT_ATOMS: atom_id res chain seq x y z
N MET A 1 -4.76 -0.65 2.90
CA MET A 1 -5.12 -1.70 1.92
C MET A 1 -6.18 -2.59 2.54
N VAL A 2 -7.19 -2.94 1.77
CA VAL A 2 -8.33 -3.76 2.20
C VAL A 2 -8.50 -4.92 1.24
N SER A 3 -8.75 -6.12 1.77
CA SER A 3 -9.16 -7.27 0.96
C SER A 3 -10.68 -7.29 0.91
N LEU A 4 -11.24 -7.27 -0.28
CA LEU A 4 -12.67 -7.32 -0.51
C LEU A 4 -13.02 -8.68 -1.14
N PRO A 5 -14.10 -9.37 -0.68
CA PRO A 5 -14.44 -10.71 -1.15
C PRO A 5 -14.66 -10.82 -2.67
N MET A 6 -15.14 -9.73 -3.31
CA MET A 6 -15.38 -9.65 -4.74
C MET A 6 -14.14 -9.37 -5.57
N LEU A 7 -12.96 -9.17 -4.95
CA LEU A 7 -11.70 -8.85 -5.64
C LEU A 7 -10.64 -9.91 -5.41
N ALA A 8 -9.89 -10.27 -6.46
CA ALA A 8 -8.77 -11.21 -6.35
C ALA A 8 -7.54 -10.63 -5.63
N ARG A 9 -7.44 -9.31 -5.51
CA ARG A 9 -6.28 -8.61 -4.96
C ARG A 9 -6.72 -7.59 -3.92
N PRO A 10 -5.88 -7.32 -2.91
CA PRO A 10 -6.12 -6.18 -2.02
C PRO A 10 -6.20 -4.87 -2.80
N VAL A 11 -7.18 -4.04 -2.47
CA VAL A 11 -7.32 -2.70 -3.02
C VAL A 11 -6.75 -1.66 -2.04
N CYS A 12 -6.12 -0.63 -2.57
CA CYS A 12 -5.74 0.54 -1.80
C CYS A 12 -6.94 1.48 -1.68
N LEU A 13 -7.23 1.93 -0.46
CA LEU A 13 -8.18 3.00 -0.18
C LEU A 13 -7.38 4.23 0.28
N PRO A 14 -7.09 5.21 -0.59
CA PRO A 14 -6.36 6.40 -0.21
C PRO A 14 -7.16 7.24 0.78
N VAL A 15 -6.65 7.40 2.00
CA VAL A 15 -7.32 8.17 3.07
C VAL A 15 -6.54 9.43 3.47
N ALA A 16 -5.27 9.52 3.09
CA ALA A 16 -4.43 10.67 3.39
C ALA A 16 -3.37 10.86 2.30
N ALA A 17 -3.09 12.12 1.97
CA ALA A 17 -1.98 12.53 1.14
C ALA A 17 -1.42 13.86 1.65
N ARG A 18 -0.11 14.05 1.49
CA ARG A 18 0.58 15.28 1.88
C ARG A 18 1.47 15.75 0.75
N LEU A 19 1.41 17.05 0.47
CA LEU A 19 2.30 17.68 -0.50
C LEU A 19 3.72 17.76 0.07
N VAL A 20 4.71 17.24 -0.67
CA VAL A 20 6.12 17.40 -0.35
C VAL A 20 6.61 18.69 -0.99
N ARG A 21 7.00 19.68 -0.19
CA ARG A 21 7.60 20.93 -0.66
C ARG A 21 9.12 20.82 -0.64
N LYS A 22 9.79 21.27 -1.70
CA LYS A 22 11.26 21.19 -1.84
C LYS A 22 12.03 22.14 -0.95
N ASP A 23 11.41 23.23 -0.56
CA ASP A 23 11.97 24.42 0.11
C ASP A 23 11.82 24.42 1.63
N THR A 24 11.18 23.40 2.20
CA THR A 24 11.04 23.29 3.65
C THR A 24 11.95 22.17 4.19
N VAL A 25 13.01 22.57 4.91
CA VAL A 25 13.96 21.67 5.59
C VAL A 25 13.27 20.72 6.58
N SER A 26 12.10 21.11 7.10
CA SER A 26 11.34 20.38 8.12
C SER A 26 10.38 19.33 7.60
N ALA A 27 10.21 19.16 6.29
CA ALA A 27 9.20 18.26 5.73
C ALA A 27 9.79 17.18 4.80
N SER A 28 10.72 16.37 5.32
CA SER A 28 11.15 15.18 4.58
C SER A 28 9.97 14.26 4.31
N ARG A 29 9.98 13.54 3.18
CA ARG A 29 8.95 12.53 2.86
C ARG A 29 8.71 11.55 4.00
N LEU A 30 9.78 11.14 4.67
CA LEU A 30 9.71 10.21 5.78
C LEU A 30 9.07 10.82 7.03
N TRP A 31 9.35 12.09 7.33
CA TRP A 31 8.69 12.81 8.41
C TRP A 31 7.19 12.95 8.16
N LEU A 32 6.78 13.33 6.95
CA LEU A 32 5.36 13.40 6.56
C LEU A 32 4.67 12.03 6.64
N ALA A 33 5.34 10.96 6.20
CA ALA A 33 4.84 9.60 6.34
C ALA A 33 4.64 9.23 7.82
N ARG A 34 5.61 9.55 8.69
CA ARG A 34 5.46 9.36 10.14
C ARG A 34 4.24 10.10 10.69
N GLN A 35 4.05 11.38 10.32
CA GLN A 35 2.88 12.15 10.79
C GLN A 35 1.56 11.51 10.38
N MET A 36 1.44 11.05 9.12
CA MET A 36 0.24 10.35 8.66
C MET A 36 0.00 9.04 9.42
N VAL A 37 1.05 8.29 9.73
CA VAL A 37 0.96 7.05 10.52
C VAL A 37 0.53 7.33 11.96
N LEU A 38 1.07 8.38 12.59
CA LEU A 38 0.67 8.77 13.95
C LEU A 38 -0.80 9.22 13.99
N MET A 39 -1.24 10.00 13.02
CA MET A 39 -2.64 10.41 12.87
C MET A 39 -3.57 9.19 12.72
N LEU A 40 -3.17 8.20 11.91
CA LEU A 40 -3.94 6.95 11.78
C LEU A 40 -3.94 6.13 13.08
N ALA A 41 -2.83 6.10 13.81
CA ALA A 41 -2.74 5.39 15.07
C ALA A 41 -3.64 6.01 16.16
N GLU A 42 -3.76 7.34 16.16
CA GLU A 42 -4.66 8.09 17.02
C GLU A 42 -6.14 7.86 16.63
N ALA A 43 -6.44 7.90 15.33
CA ALA A 43 -7.80 7.69 14.82
C ALA A 43 -8.31 6.25 14.96
N LEU A 44 -7.41 5.27 15.13
CA LEU A 44 -7.73 3.84 15.20
C LEU A 44 -7.17 3.21 16.49
N PRO A 45 -7.63 3.62 17.68
CA PRO A 45 -7.15 3.10 18.95
C PRO A 45 -7.40 1.59 19.05
N GLY A 46 -6.42 0.84 19.58
CA GLY A 46 -6.51 -0.61 19.74
C GLY A 46 -6.37 -1.43 18.44
N ARG A 47 -6.25 -0.79 17.28
CA ARG A 47 -6.02 -1.50 16.02
C ARG A 47 -4.52 -1.61 15.72
N ARG A 48 -4.07 -2.80 15.33
CA ARG A 48 -2.72 -3.00 14.81
C ARG A 48 -2.59 -2.40 13.41
N ILE A 49 -1.59 -1.56 13.21
CA ILE A 49 -1.31 -0.89 11.94
C ILE A 49 0.01 -1.45 11.39
N HIS A 50 -0.06 -2.07 10.21
CA HIS A 50 1.11 -2.58 9.50
C HIS A 50 1.44 -1.64 8.34
N VAL A 51 2.47 -0.82 8.51
CA VAL A 51 2.96 0.07 7.46
C VAL A 51 3.87 -0.72 6.53
N VAL A 52 3.64 -0.61 5.24
CA VAL A 52 4.48 -1.20 4.21
C VAL A 52 4.94 -0.10 3.26
N ALA A 53 6.25 0.03 3.11
CA ALA A 53 6.85 1.09 2.32
C ALA A 53 8.01 0.58 1.46
N ASP A 54 8.46 1.36 0.49
CA ASP A 54 9.67 1.05 -0.26
C ASP A 54 10.95 1.43 0.51
N ALA A 55 12.12 1.14 -0.05
CA ALA A 55 13.41 1.40 0.59
C ALA A 55 13.71 2.90 0.83
N ALA A 56 12.98 3.82 0.18
CA ALA A 56 13.15 5.26 0.38
C ALA A 56 12.52 5.74 1.70
N TYR A 57 11.62 4.94 2.28
CA TYR A 57 10.97 5.24 3.56
C TYR A 57 11.65 4.49 4.72
N ALA A 58 12.96 4.69 4.86
CA ALA A 58 13.76 4.13 5.95
C ALA A 58 14.70 5.19 6.52
N GLY A 59 14.58 5.51 7.80
CA GLY A 59 15.40 6.51 8.48
C GLY A 59 15.11 6.61 9.98
N LYS A 60 15.90 7.42 10.66
CA LYS A 60 15.80 7.63 12.11
C LYS A 60 14.45 8.18 12.58
N GLU A 61 13.70 8.78 11.70
CA GLU A 61 12.35 9.30 11.92
C GLU A 61 11.36 8.20 12.31
N LEU A 62 11.67 6.93 12.00
CA LEU A 62 10.83 5.78 12.37
C LEU A 62 11.05 5.28 13.81
N ARG A 63 11.95 5.89 14.56
CA ARG A 63 12.18 5.53 15.96
C ARG A 63 11.03 5.98 16.84
N GLY A 64 10.66 5.16 17.83
CA GLY A 64 9.61 5.49 18.79
C GLY A 64 8.22 5.63 18.16
N LEU A 65 7.89 4.82 17.17
CA LEU A 65 6.51 4.65 16.73
C LEU A 65 5.70 3.96 17.83
N PRO A 66 4.36 4.20 17.93
CA PRO A 66 3.50 3.51 18.88
C PRO A 66 3.59 1.99 18.74
N GLU A 67 3.41 1.26 19.83
CA GLU A 67 3.51 -0.22 19.88
C GLU A 67 2.54 -0.90 18.89
N GLN A 68 1.36 -0.30 18.68
CA GLN A 68 0.38 -0.79 17.70
C GLN A 68 0.84 -0.67 16.24
N VAL A 69 1.95 0.05 15.96
CA VAL A 69 2.47 0.29 14.61
C VAL A 69 3.67 -0.60 14.34
N SER A 70 3.60 -1.41 13.32
CA SER A 70 4.74 -2.13 12.76
C SER A 70 5.10 -1.60 11.39
N TRP A 71 6.38 -1.71 11.01
CA TRP A 71 6.93 -1.21 9.76
C TRP A 71 7.62 -2.33 8.98
N THR A 72 7.26 -2.48 7.71
CA THR A 72 7.89 -3.42 6.78
C THR A 72 8.39 -2.65 5.57
N THR A 73 9.66 -2.84 5.21
CA THR A 73 10.26 -2.22 4.02
C THR A 73 11.30 -3.11 3.38
N ARG A 74 11.70 -2.76 2.16
CA ARG A 74 12.82 -3.39 1.47
C ARG A 74 14.14 -2.87 2.05
N LEU A 75 15.08 -3.78 2.32
CA LEU A 75 16.46 -3.44 2.67
C LEU A 75 17.28 -3.09 1.43
N ARG A 76 18.12 -2.09 1.58
CA ARG A 76 19.17 -1.78 0.60
C ARG A 76 20.32 -2.76 0.77
N LYS A 77 21.08 -3.03 -0.29
CA LYS A 77 22.21 -3.97 -0.29
C LYS A 77 23.30 -3.59 0.71
N ASP A 78 23.45 -2.30 0.99
CA ASP A 78 24.45 -1.70 1.88
C ASP A 78 23.95 -1.53 3.33
N ALA A 79 22.78 -2.07 3.69
CA ALA A 79 22.22 -1.96 5.02
C ALA A 79 23.16 -2.53 6.09
N ALA A 80 23.52 -1.70 7.08
CA ALA A 80 24.37 -2.11 8.20
C ALA A 80 23.51 -2.72 9.31
N LEU A 81 23.59 -4.04 9.45
CA LEU A 81 22.89 -4.82 10.47
C LEU A 81 23.83 -5.18 11.63
N TYR A 82 23.30 -5.36 12.81
CA TYR A 82 24.05 -5.64 14.03
C TYR A 82 23.38 -6.74 14.86
N ASP A 83 24.18 -7.50 15.58
CA ASP A 83 23.68 -8.37 16.65
C ASP A 83 22.96 -7.51 17.71
N PRO A 84 22.02 -8.07 18.48
CA PRO A 84 21.51 -7.46 19.70
C PRO A 84 22.62 -7.03 20.65
N ALA A 85 22.34 -6.04 21.50
CA ALA A 85 23.30 -5.60 22.51
C ALA A 85 23.64 -6.77 23.47
N PRO A 86 24.91 -6.95 23.82
CA PRO A 86 25.28 -7.96 24.81
C PRO A 86 24.67 -7.60 26.18
N PRO A 87 24.49 -8.60 27.07
CA PRO A 87 24.04 -8.35 28.44
C PRO A 87 24.96 -7.33 29.15
N ARG A 88 24.40 -6.59 30.10
CA ARG A 88 25.16 -5.65 30.93
C ARG A 88 26.22 -6.41 31.75
N THR A 89 27.46 -5.95 31.71
CA THR A 89 28.58 -6.59 32.40
C THR A 89 28.81 -6.06 33.83
N GLY A 90 28.00 -5.11 34.32
CA GLY A 90 28.19 -4.46 35.63
C GLY A 90 29.37 -3.47 35.68
N ARG A 91 30.18 -3.34 34.62
CA ARG A 91 31.31 -2.42 34.57
C ARG A 91 30.85 -0.97 34.44
N PRO A 92 31.56 0.02 35.03
CA PRO A 92 31.27 1.43 34.83
C PRO A 92 31.31 1.81 33.33
N GLY A 93 30.46 2.75 32.93
CA GLY A 93 30.43 3.28 31.57
C GLY A 93 29.06 3.12 30.89
N ARG A 94 28.92 3.76 29.73
CA ARG A 94 27.68 3.71 28.96
C ARG A 94 27.46 2.30 28.37
N PRO A 95 26.33 1.66 28.65
CA PRO A 95 26.02 0.34 28.10
C PRO A 95 26.05 0.33 26.56
N ARG A 96 26.56 -0.72 25.97
CA ARG A 96 26.47 -0.93 24.52
C ARG A 96 25.01 -1.05 24.11
N GLN A 97 24.63 -0.38 23.04
CA GLN A 97 23.26 -0.43 22.49
C GLN A 97 23.13 -1.35 21.28
N LYS A 98 24.24 -1.91 20.80
CA LYS A 98 24.30 -2.87 19.68
C LYS A 98 25.51 -3.79 19.85
N GLY A 99 25.40 -4.99 19.33
CA GLY A 99 26.46 -5.98 19.29
C GLY A 99 27.41 -5.80 18.10
N ARG A 100 27.95 -6.90 17.61
CA ARG A 100 28.86 -6.95 16.45
C ARG A 100 28.08 -6.61 15.18
N ARG A 101 28.75 -6.02 14.21
CA ARG A 101 28.22 -5.83 12.87
C ARG A 101 28.10 -7.19 12.18
N LEU A 102 26.92 -7.48 11.64
CA LEU A 102 26.67 -8.68 10.85
C LEU A 102 27.35 -8.60 9.47
N PRO A 103 27.62 -9.75 8.84
CA PRO A 103 28.07 -9.81 7.45
C PRO A 103 27.08 -9.10 6.51
N SER A 104 27.51 -8.82 5.28
CA SER A 104 26.61 -8.26 4.26
C SER A 104 25.43 -9.19 3.97
N LEU A 105 24.32 -8.64 3.45
CA LEU A 105 23.16 -9.46 3.07
C LEU A 105 23.54 -10.59 2.10
N ALA A 106 24.47 -10.33 1.19
CA ALA A 106 24.96 -11.35 0.25
C ALA A 106 25.71 -12.49 0.96
N GLN A 107 26.53 -12.18 1.98
CA GLN A 107 27.21 -13.19 2.78
C GLN A 107 26.22 -13.96 3.67
N LEU A 108 25.27 -13.27 4.30
CA LEU A 108 24.20 -13.91 5.06
C LEU A 108 23.40 -14.89 4.20
N ALA A 109 23.07 -14.50 2.97
CA ALA A 109 22.31 -15.35 2.05
C ALA A 109 23.06 -16.62 1.63
N ARG A 110 24.40 -16.60 1.60
CA ARG A 110 25.22 -17.79 1.25
C ARG A 110 25.20 -18.85 2.33
N THR A 111 25.08 -18.45 3.59
CA THR A 111 25.13 -19.34 4.76
C THR A 111 23.77 -19.63 5.37
N ALA A 112 22.73 -18.89 4.97
CA ALA A 112 21.40 -19.05 5.50
C ALA A 112 20.72 -20.31 4.98
N ALA A 113 19.98 -21.01 5.86
CA ALA A 113 19.09 -22.10 5.50
C ALA A 113 17.79 -21.54 4.94
N PHE A 114 17.56 -21.68 3.64
CA PHE A 114 16.32 -21.28 3.00
C PHE A 114 15.30 -22.42 3.06
N THR A 115 14.08 -22.10 3.49
CA THR A 115 12.97 -23.04 3.56
C THR A 115 11.88 -22.68 2.55
N PRO A 116 11.21 -23.68 1.91
CA PRO A 116 10.09 -23.41 1.02
C PRO A 116 8.94 -22.77 1.81
N THR A 117 8.41 -21.68 1.28
CA THR A 117 7.37 -20.88 1.90
C THR A 117 6.28 -20.59 0.88
N VAL A 118 5.07 -21.00 1.17
CA VAL A 118 3.90 -20.73 0.32
C VAL A 118 3.40 -19.31 0.61
N VAL A 119 3.22 -18.51 -0.43
CA VAL A 119 2.78 -17.11 -0.35
C VAL A 119 1.70 -16.81 -1.38
N VAL A 120 0.83 -15.86 -1.08
CA VAL A 120 -0.14 -15.31 -2.03
C VAL A 120 0.32 -13.93 -2.46
N ARG A 121 0.71 -13.79 -3.74
CA ARG A 121 1.17 -12.53 -4.32
C ARG A 121 0.40 -12.23 -5.60
N TYR A 122 -0.05 -10.99 -5.75
CA TYR A 122 -0.77 -10.54 -6.95
C TYR A 122 -2.00 -11.40 -7.32
N GLY A 123 -2.67 -11.96 -6.30
CA GLY A 123 -3.82 -12.84 -6.48
C GLY A 123 -3.48 -14.28 -6.86
N GLN A 124 -2.20 -14.65 -6.87
CA GLN A 124 -1.74 -16.02 -7.20
C GLN A 124 -0.96 -16.63 -6.03
N LYS A 125 -1.16 -17.93 -5.83
CA LYS A 125 -0.40 -18.73 -4.87
C LYS A 125 0.89 -19.22 -5.53
N SER A 126 2.03 -18.99 -4.85
CA SER A 126 3.33 -19.44 -5.34
C SER A 126 4.21 -19.92 -4.18
N THR A 127 5.20 -20.74 -4.48
CA THR A 127 6.22 -21.15 -3.52
C THR A 127 7.48 -20.34 -3.76
N VAL A 128 7.99 -19.72 -2.69
CA VAL A 128 9.28 -19.02 -2.65
C VAL A 128 10.13 -19.63 -1.54
N TYR A 129 11.41 -19.31 -1.51
CA TYR A 129 12.33 -19.79 -0.47
C TYR A 129 12.71 -18.62 0.43
N THR A 130 12.54 -18.78 1.74
CA THR A 130 12.81 -17.71 2.70
C THR A 130 13.80 -18.15 3.77
N ALA A 131 14.63 -17.21 4.20
CA ALA A 131 15.48 -17.34 5.39
C ALA A 131 15.31 -16.10 6.25
N THR A 132 15.39 -16.25 7.58
CA THR A 132 15.15 -15.16 8.53
C THR A 132 16.37 -14.91 9.41
N VAL A 133 16.62 -13.65 9.74
CA VAL A 133 17.65 -13.21 10.68
C VAL A 133 17.05 -12.18 11.62
N CYS A 134 17.07 -12.45 12.93
CA CYS A 134 16.73 -11.47 13.96
C CYS A 134 17.96 -10.63 14.29
N CYS A 135 17.87 -9.29 14.18
CA CYS A 135 19.01 -8.40 14.31
C CYS A 135 18.54 -6.97 14.66
N LEU A 136 19.50 -6.02 14.66
CA LEU A 136 19.22 -4.60 14.78
C LEU A 136 19.56 -3.90 13.44
N TRP A 137 18.62 -3.14 12.91
CA TRP A 137 18.92 -2.11 11.90
C TRP A 137 19.09 -0.77 12.62
N TYR A 138 20.23 -0.68 13.34
CA TYR A 138 20.46 0.39 14.32
C TYR A 138 20.39 1.80 13.72
N GLY A 139 20.83 2.00 12.49
CA GLY A 139 20.76 3.30 11.82
C GLY A 139 19.33 3.82 11.65
N VAL A 140 18.35 2.93 11.52
CA VAL A 140 16.93 3.26 11.29
C VAL A 140 16.14 3.14 12.58
N PHE A 141 16.06 1.97 13.19
CA PHE A 141 15.19 1.70 14.33
C PHE A 141 15.89 1.78 15.70
N GLY A 142 17.20 2.14 15.74
CA GLY A 142 17.95 2.17 16.98
C GLY A 142 18.11 0.78 17.58
N PRO A 143 17.91 0.61 18.90
CA PRO A 143 18.08 -0.67 19.60
C PRO A 143 16.88 -1.62 19.43
N GLN A 144 15.85 -1.23 18.69
CA GLN A 144 14.68 -2.07 18.43
C GLN A 144 15.07 -3.26 17.56
N HIS A 145 14.65 -4.45 17.99
CA HIS A 145 14.83 -5.67 17.22
C HIS A 145 13.99 -5.64 15.95
N VAL A 146 14.53 -6.21 14.89
CA VAL A 146 13.86 -6.39 13.61
C VAL A 146 14.10 -7.80 13.09
N THR A 147 13.19 -8.30 12.28
CA THR A 147 13.37 -9.53 11.52
C THR A 147 13.66 -9.17 10.07
N VAL A 148 14.79 -9.64 9.56
CA VAL A 148 15.13 -9.61 8.14
C VAL A 148 14.66 -10.91 7.52
N VAL A 149 13.93 -10.81 6.40
CA VAL A 149 13.48 -11.93 5.57
C VAL A 149 14.22 -11.83 4.23
N LEU A 150 15.11 -12.78 3.97
CA LEU A 150 15.74 -12.99 2.67
C LEU A 150 14.86 -13.90 1.84
N LEU A 151 14.59 -13.54 0.60
CA LEU A 151 13.73 -14.28 -0.31
C LEU A 151 14.49 -14.67 -1.57
N ARG A 152 14.27 -15.90 -2.04
CA ARG A 152 14.63 -16.43 -3.36
C ARG A 152 13.38 -16.89 -4.08
N GLU A 153 13.32 -16.66 -5.37
CA GLU A 153 12.25 -17.20 -6.23
C GLU A 153 12.52 -18.70 -6.56
N ALA A 154 13.78 -19.12 -6.63
CA ALA A 154 14.17 -20.48 -6.94
C ALA A 154 14.83 -21.20 -5.74
N ALA A 155 14.71 -22.51 -5.68
CA ALA A 155 15.35 -23.35 -4.66
C ALA A 155 16.87 -23.26 -4.73
N ALA A 156 17.43 -23.32 -5.93
CA ALA A 156 18.88 -23.25 -6.19
C ALA A 156 19.36 -21.81 -6.31
N GLY A 157 20.56 -21.53 -5.81
CA GLY A 157 21.19 -20.22 -5.93
C GLY A 157 22.02 -19.84 -4.71
N ALA A 158 23.05 -19.03 -4.91
CA ALA A 158 23.95 -18.59 -3.84
C ALA A 158 23.61 -17.22 -3.23
N GLY A 159 22.51 -16.58 -3.68
CA GLY A 159 22.16 -15.22 -3.31
C GLY A 159 20.75 -15.09 -2.74
N TYR A 160 20.19 -13.91 -2.87
CA TYR A 160 18.81 -13.58 -2.57
C TYR A 160 18.28 -12.60 -3.64
N ASP A 161 17.00 -12.66 -3.95
CA ASP A 161 16.35 -11.77 -4.91
C ASP A 161 15.82 -10.52 -4.23
N LEU A 162 15.30 -10.69 -3.00
CA LEU A 162 14.71 -9.62 -2.22
C LEU A 162 15.08 -9.78 -0.74
N ALA A 163 15.41 -8.67 -0.09
CA ALA A 163 15.56 -8.59 1.36
C ALA A 163 14.53 -7.64 1.94
N LEU A 164 13.69 -8.13 2.84
CA LEU A 164 12.69 -7.36 3.57
C LEU A 164 13.08 -7.26 5.04
N VAL A 165 12.69 -6.19 5.69
CA VAL A 165 12.83 -6.02 7.13
C VAL A 165 11.50 -5.64 7.74
N THR A 166 11.18 -6.20 8.89
CA THR A 166 9.97 -5.86 9.64
C THR A 166 10.27 -5.66 11.13
N THR A 167 9.56 -4.73 11.74
CA THR A 167 9.52 -4.57 13.21
C THR A 167 8.46 -5.46 13.87
N ASP A 168 7.59 -6.13 13.08
CA ASP A 168 6.65 -7.14 13.56
C ASP A 168 7.36 -8.48 13.75
N LEU A 169 7.88 -8.72 14.96
CA LEU A 169 8.65 -9.93 15.29
C LEU A 169 7.78 -11.20 15.31
N GLN A 170 6.46 -11.06 15.31
CA GLN A 170 5.52 -12.19 15.32
C GLN A 170 5.05 -12.57 13.92
N ALA A 171 5.40 -11.75 12.90
CA ALA A 171 5.00 -12.05 11.53
C ALA A 171 5.80 -13.22 10.96
N THR A 172 5.09 -14.20 10.37
CA THR A 172 5.73 -15.25 9.60
C THR A 172 6.40 -14.69 8.34
N PRO A 173 7.44 -15.36 7.79
CA PRO A 173 8.07 -14.94 6.53
C PRO A 173 7.06 -14.78 5.39
N ALA A 174 6.11 -15.71 5.27
CA ALA A 174 5.02 -15.63 4.30
C ALA A 174 4.24 -14.31 4.43
N ARG A 175 3.83 -13.98 5.66
CA ARG A 175 3.06 -12.77 5.93
C ARG A 175 3.83 -11.49 5.60
N VAL A 176 5.13 -11.45 5.86
CA VAL A 176 5.98 -10.30 5.51
C VAL A 176 6.07 -10.12 3.99
N VAL A 177 6.25 -11.22 3.25
CA VAL A 177 6.31 -11.20 1.78
C VAL A 177 4.97 -10.79 1.17
N GLU A 178 3.87 -11.34 1.65
CA GLU A 178 2.51 -11.02 1.18
C GLU A 178 2.15 -9.55 1.42
N ARG A 179 2.44 -9.04 2.63
CA ARG A 179 2.25 -7.61 2.96
C ARG A 179 3.06 -6.71 2.02
N TYR A 180 4.31 -7.08 1.74
CA TYR A 180 5.15 -6.29 0.83
C TYR A 180 4.64 -6.34 -0.61
N ALA A 181 4.22 -7.49 -1.10
CA ALA A 181 3.63 -7.64 -2.42
C ALA A 181 2.33 -6.81 -2.57
N ALA A 182 1.50 -6.79 -1.52
CA ALA A 182 0.27 -6.01 -1.50
C ALA A 182 0.50 -4.48 -1.61
N ARG A 183 1.72 -3.97 -1.29
CA ARG A 183 2.11 -2.56 -1.48
C ARG A 183 1.86 -2.05 -2.91
N TRP A 184 1.99 -2.92 -3.91
CA TRP A 184 1.75 -2.57 -5.31
C TRP A 184 0.35 -1.97 -5.55
N SER A 185 -0.62 -2.31 -4.71
CA SER A 185 -1.98 -1.73 -4.79
C SER A 185 -2.00 -0.20 -4.65
N VAL A 186 -0.99 0.40 -4.01
CA VAL A 186 -0.84 1.86 -3.91
C VAL A 186 -0.50 2.47 -5.27
N GLU A 187 0.36 1.81 -6.04
CA GLU A 187 0.76 2.26 -7.39
C GLU A 187 -0.44 2.19 -8.35
N VAL A 188 -1.18 1.07 -8.32
CA VAL A 188 -2.43 0.91 -9.07
C VAL A 188 -3.45 1.99 -8.67
N SER A 189 -3.61 2.25 -7.37
CA SER A 189 -4.55 3.27 -6.91
C SER A 189 -4.17 4.69 -7.34
N ILE A 190 -2.86 5.01 -7.40
CA ILE A 190 -2.39 6.30 -7.92
C ILE A 190 -2.64 6.40 -9.43
N GLU A 191 -2.46 5.31 -10.17
CA GLU A 191 -2.77 5.24 -11.60
C GLU A 191 -4.26 5.45 -11.84
N ASP A 192 -5.13 4.72 -11.15
CA ASP A 192 -6.58 4.88 -11.20
C ASP A 192 -6.99 6.32 -10.86
N ALA A 193 -6.40 6.93 -9.82
CA ALA A 193 -6.69 8.31 -9.44
C ALA A 193 -6.35 9.31 -10.55
N LYS A 194 -5.25 9.10 -11.27
CA LYS A 194 -4.85 9.95 -12.39
C LYS A 194 -5.75 9.76 -13.61
N GLN A 195 -6.05 8.52 -13.96
CA GLN A 195 -6.77 8.18 -15.18
C GLN A 195 -8.30 8.34 -15.05
N LEU A 196 -8.87 8.04 -13.87
CA LEU A 196 -10.30 7.94 -13.69
C LEU A 196 -10.91 9.11 -12.91
N VAL A 197 -10.13 9.74 -12.02
CA VAL A 197 -10.59 10.81 -11.12
C VAL A 197 -9.98 12.18 -11.48
N GLY A 198 -9.07 12.22 -12.45
CA GLY A 198 -8.48 13.47 -12.94
C GLY A 198 -7.49 14.13 -11.97
N VAL A 199 -6.93 13.38 -11.02
CA VAL A 199 -5.97 13.92 -10.03
C VAL A 199 -4.73 14.52 -10.68
N GLY A 200 -4.33 14.05 -11.87
CA GLY A 200 -3.21 14.57 -12.65
C GLY A 200 -3.54 15.80 -13.51
N GLU A 201 -4.81 16.17 -13.66
CA GLU A 201 -5.27 17.22 -14.59
C GLU A 201 -5.46 18.58 -13.93
N ALA A 202 -5.34 18.64 -12.61
CA ALA A 202 -5.55 19.86 -11.85
C ALA A 202 -4.50 20.93 -12.19
N ARG A 203 -4.95 22.07 -12.75
CA ARG A 203 -4.12 23.24 -13.12
C ARG A 203 -4.19 24.35 -12.07
N ASN A 204 -4.31 23.98 -10.82
CA ASN A 204 -4.42 24.94 -9.71
C ASN A 204 -3.11 25.70 -9.49
N ARG A 205 -3.19 27.02 -9.29
CA ARG A 205 -2.05 27.90 -9.01
C ARG A 205 -2.04 28.40 -7.56
N VAL A 206 -3.19 28.41 -6.89
CA VAL A 206 -3.31 28.84 -5.50
C VAL A 206 -2.85 27.72 -4.58
N ALA A 207 -1.97 27.99 -3.63
CA ALA A 207 -1.35 27.00 -2.75
C ALA A 207 -2.37 26.10 -2.05
N ALA A 208 -3.43 26.69 -1.47
CA ALA A 208 -4.49 25.94 -0.80
C ALA A 208 -5.25 24.99 -1.74
N ALA A 209 -5.46 25.38 -3.01
CA ALA A 209 -6.09 24.53 -4.00
C ALA A 209 -5.18 23.37 -4.40
N VAL A 210 -3.88 23.62 -4.61
CA VAL A 210 -2.88 22.57 -4.92
C VAL A 210 -2.82 21.53 -3.79
N GLU A 211 -2.83 21.97 -2.54
CA GLU A 211 -2.78 21.08 -1.37
C GLU A 211 -4.06 20.22 -1.21
N ARG A 212 -5.21 20.69 -1.65
CA ARG A 212 -6.51 20.04 -1.40
C ARG A 212 -7.01 19.19 -2.56
N THR A 213 -6.68 19.54 -3.80
CA THR A 213 -7.22 18.88 -4.99
C THR A 213 -6.84 17.40 -5.06
N VAL A 214 -5.56 17.06 -4.85
CA VAL A 214 -5.10 15.67 -4.89
C VAL A 214 -5.72 14.85 -3.75
N PRO A 215 -5.67 15.26 -2.48
CA PRO A 215 -6.34 14.54 -1.40
C PRO A 215 -7.85 14.37 -1.63
N PHE A 216 -8.53 15.40 -2.15
CA PHE A 216 -9.96 15.33 -2.44
C PHE A 216 -10.29 14.25 -3.49
N GLY A 217 -9.55 14.23 -4.62
CA GLY A 217 -9.74 13.20 -5.64
C GLY A 217 -9.50 11.77 -5.11
N LEU A 218 -8.45 11.60 -4.29
CA LEU A 218 -8.16 10.32 -3.64
C LEU A 218 -9.28 9.86 -2.68
N VAL A 219 -9.87 10.80 -1.92
CA VAL A 219 -11.03 10.49 -1.06
C VAL A 219 -12.24 10.12 -1.91
N CYS A 220 -12.50 10.80 -3.02
CA CYS A 220 -13.59 10.44 -3.94
C CYS A 220 -13.43 9.01 -4.48
N GLN A 221 -12.23 8.61 -4.87
CA GLN A 221 -11.93 7.23 -5.27
C GLN A 221 -12.24 6.24 -4.14
N THR A 222 -11.78 6.53 -2.93
CA THR A 222 -12.04 5.70 -1.74
C THR A 222 -13.53 5.55 -1.48
N LEU A 223 -14.29 6.65 -1.53
CA LEU A 223 -15.75 6.62 -1.33
C LEU A 223 -16.44 5.77 -2.39
N ALA A 224 -16.03 5.85 -3.66
CA ALA A 224 -16.59 5.03 -4.73
C ALA A 224 -16.35 3.53 -4.50
N VAL A 225 -15.15 3.14 -4.08
CA VAL A 225 -14.82 1.75 -3.76
C VAL A 225 -15.58 1.28 -2.52
N CYS A 226 -15.68 2.10 -1.47
CA CYS A 226 -16.46 1.78 -0.28
C CYS A 226 -17.95 1.61 -0.59
N TRP A 227 -18.52 2.54 -1.36
CA TRP A 227 -19.91 2.43 -1.81
C TRP A 227 -20.13 1.13 -2.60
N TYR A 228 -19.25 0.83 -3.54
CA TYR A 228 -19.35 -0.40 -4.33
C TYR A 228 -19.33 -1.64 -3.45
N ALA A 229 -18.41 -1.70 -2.48
CA ALA A 229 -18.25 -2.84 -1.59
C ALA A 229 -19.45 -3.04 -0.64
N THR A 230 -20.15 -1.97 -0.25
CA THR A 230 -21.23 -2.02 0.76
C THR A 230 -22.63 -2.05 0.16
N ALA A 231 -22.84 -1.44 -0.99
CA ALA A 231 -24.17 -1.25 -1.58
C ALA A 231 -24.24 -1.38 -3.11
N GLY A 232 -23.10 -1.26 -3.80
CA GLY A 232 -23.09 -1.20 -5.26
C GLY A 232 -22.76 -2.52 -5.97
N HIS A 233 -22.20 -3.49 -5.27
CA HIS A 233 -21.76 -4.75 -5.88
C HIS A 233 -22.95 -5.62 -6.33
N ASP A 234 -22.85 -6.12 -7.57
CA ASP A 234 -23.75 -7.14 -8.10
C ASP A 234 -22.88 -8.26 -8.73
N PRO A 235 -23.19 -9.55 -8.47
CA PRO A 235 -22.49 -10.67 -9.11
C PRO A 235 -22.52 -10.61 -10.64
N ALA A 236 -23.53 -9.99 -11.25
CA ALA A 236 -23.66 -9.83 -12.70
C ALA A 236 -22.73 -8.77 -13.30
N ASP A 237 -22.12 -7.86 -12.50
CA ASP A 237 -21.34 -6.73 -12.99
C ASP A 237 -20.24 -7.12 -13.99
N VAL A 238 -19.53 -8.21 -13.72
CA VAL A 238 -18.47 -8.71 -14.61
C VAL A 238 -19.05 -9.25 -15.92
N ALA A 239 -20.18 -9.95 -15.86
CA ALA A 239 -20.87 -10.47 -17.05
C ALA A 239 -21.40 -9.33 -17.92
N GLU A 240 -22.01 -8.30 -17.31
CA GLU A 240 -22.47 -7.09 -18.01
C GLU A 240 -21.30 -6.34 -18.66
N HIS A 241 -20.17 -6.23 -17.98
CA HIS A 241 -18.99 -5.61 -18.56
C HIS A 241 -18.50 -6.39 -19.79
N ARG A 242 -18.40 -7.73 -19.69
CA ARG A 242 -17.98 -8.59 -20.80
C ARG A 242 -18.95 -8.48 -21.99
N ALA A 243 -20.24 -8.37 -21.74
CA ALA A 243 -21.25 -8.19 -22.80
C ALA A 243 -21.03 -6.87 -23.58
N ARG A 244 -20.60 -5.81 -22.89
CA ARG A 244 -20.28 -4.50 -23.49
C ARG A 244 -18.91 -4.45 -24.14
N ALA A 245 -17.94 -5.21 -23.61
CA ALA A 245 -16.55 -5.26 -24.06
C ALA A 245 -16.14 -6.71 -24.40
N PRO A 246 -16.67 -7.31 -25.51
CA PRO A 246 -16.50 -8.73 -25.81
C PRO A 246 -15.05 -9.12 -26.12
N TRP A 247 -14.17 -8.17 -26.43
CA TRP A 247 -12.73 -8.37 -26.60
C TRP A 247 -12.01 -8.63 -25.25
N TYR A 248 -12.57 -8.23 -24.11
CA TYR A 248 -11.95 -8.39 -22.78
C TYR A 248 -12.45 -9.66 -22.08
N ARG A 249 -12.18 -10.82 -22.67
CA ARG A 249 -12.71 -12.13 -22.21
C ARG A 249 -12.10 -12.62 -20.90
N THR A 250 -10.92 -12.16 -20.52
CA THR A 250 -10.17 -12.62 -19.34
C THR A 250 -10.57 -11.92 -18.04
N LYS A 251 -11.43 -10.92 -18.08
CA LYS A 251 -11.89 -10.20 -16.90
C LYS A 251 -12.73 -11.11 -15.99
N THR A 252 -12.26 -11.27 -14.76
CA THR A 252 -12.93 -12.12 -13.73
C THR A 252 -13.43 -11.33 -12.52
N HIS A 253 -12.96 -10.10 -12.37
CA HIS A 253 -13.28 -9.25 -11.22
C HIS A 253 -13.52 -7.80 -11.67
N PRO A 254 -14.35 -7.04 -10.93
CA PRO A 254 -14.55 -5.63 -11.22
C PRO A 254 -13.28 -4.81 -10.98
N SER A 255 -13.04 -3.81 -11.81
CA SER A 255 -11.98 -2.79 -11.63
C SER A 255 -12.54 -1.53 -10.97
N VAL A 256 -11.67 -0.62 -10.52
CA VAL A 256 -12.11 0.69 -10.00
C VAL A 256 -12.87 1.49 -11.07
N ALA A 257 -12.50 1.35 -12.35
CA ALA A 257 -13.24 1.95 -13.46
C ALA A 257 -14.68 1.46 -13.53
N ASP A 258 -14.93 0.14 -13.35
CA ASP A 258 -16.29 -0.41 -13.34
C ASP A 258 -17.11 0.11 -12.16
N MET A 259 -16.47 0.20 -10.98
CA MET A 259 -17.12 0.72 -9.76
C MET A 259 -17.55 2.18 -9.94
N LEU A 260 -16.66 3.01 -10.49
CA LEU A 260 -16.95 4.41 -10.81
C LEU A 260 -18.01 4.55 -11.89
N GLY A 261 -17.94 3.76 -12.96
CA GLY A 261 -18.93 3.73 -14.00
C GLY A 261 -20.31 3.33 -13.48
N LYS A 262 -20.39 2.32 -12.61
CA LYS A 262 -21.64 1.92 -11.96
C LYS A 262 -22.18 3.01 -11.03
N LEU A 263 -21.32 3.61 -10.20
CA LEU A 263 -21.70 4.72 -9.32
C LEU A 263 -22.28 5.90 -10.13
N ARG A 264 -21.62 6.27 -11.23
CA ARG A 264 -22.09 7.32 -12.13
C ARG A 264 -23.49 7.03 -12.66
N ARG A 265 -23.74 5.80 -13.13
CA ARG A 265 -25.08 5.38 -13.61
C ARG A 265 -26.14 5.46 -12.52
N VAL A 266 -25.82 4.99 -11.30
CA VAL A 266 -26.75 5.05 -10.15
C VAL A 266 -27.07 6.49 -9.77
N LEU A 267 -26.09 7.39 -9.72
CA LEU A 267 -26.29 8.81 -9.40
C LEU A 267 -27.13 9.51 -10.46
N VAL A 268 -26.89 9.24 -11.76
CA VAL A 268 -27.69 9.78 -12.85
C VAL A 268 -29.13 9.24 -12.76
N ALA A 269 -29.31 7.92 -12.59
CA ALA A 269 -30.63 7.33 -12.45
C ALA A 269 -31.39 7.88 -11.25
N ALA A 270 -30.75 8.10 -10.10
CA ALA A 270 -31.35 8.68 -8.91
C ALA A 270 -31.84 10.12 -9.17
N ARG A 271 -31.03 10.93 -9.88
CA ARG A 271 -31.40 12.30 -10.26
C ARG A 271 -32.67 12.34 -11.10
N PHE A 272 -32.82 11.41 -12.05
CA PHE A 272 -34.02 11.35 -12.90
C PHE A 272 -35.27 10.81 -12.18
N ARG A 273 -35.11 9.95 -11.16
CA ARG A 273 -36.23 9.47 -10.35
C ARG A 273 -36.88 10.58 -9.50
N CYS A 274 -36.10 11.59 -9.13
CA CYS A 274 -36.57 12.72 -8.32
C CYS A 274 -37.16 13.87 -9.17
N ALA A 275 -36.88 13.88 -10.48
CA ALA A 275 -37.42 14.89 -11.39
C ALA A 275 -38.80 14.47 -11.91
N ARG A 276 -39.77 15.40 -11.92
CA ARG A 276 -41.06 15.20 -12.63
C ARG A 276 -40.78 14.98 -14.13
N PRO A 277 -41.64 14.23 -14.85
CA PRO A 277 -41.41 13.84 -16.24
C PRO A 277 -41.65 15.01 -17.22
N GLU A 278 -40.93 16.11 -17.07
CA GLU A 278 -40.68 17.05 -18.16
C GLU A 278 -39.64 16.45 -19.11
N GLN A 279 -39.71 16.78 -20.38
CA GLN A 279 -38.74 16.26 -21.35
C GLN A 279 -37.32 16.58 -20.89
N PRO A 280 -36.38 15.58 -20.89
CA PRO A 280 -35.03 15.79 -20.42
C PRO A 280 -34.32 16.87 -21.24
N THR A 281 -33.66 17.79 -20.58
CA THR A 281 -32.87 18.83 -21.24
C THR A 281 -31.70 18.24 -22.03
N PRO A 282 -31.15 18.94 -23.04
CA PRO A 282 -29.97 18.48 -23.78
C PRO A 282 -28.78 18.16 -22.86
N ALA A 283 -28.61 18.93 -21.78
CA ALA A 283 -27.55 18.68 -20.78
C ALA A 283 -27.78 17.38 -20.00
N GLU A 284 -28.99 17.03 -19.68
CA GLU A 284 -29.35 15.78 -19.02
C GLU A 284 -29.17 14.58 -19.96
N LEU A 285 -29.58 14.70 -21.22
CA LEU A 285 -29.36 13.68 -22.25
C LEU A 285 -27.83 13.45 -22.46
N HIS A 286 -27.06 14.52 -22.43
CA HIS A 286 -25.60 14.42 -22.49
C HIS A 286 -25.05 13.71 -21.26
N ALA A 287 -25.48 14.04 -20.05
CA ALA A 287 -25.08 13.38 -18.82
C ALA A 287 -25.43 11.88 -18.82
N ILE A 288 -26.60 11.50 -19.31
CA ILE A 288 -27.01 10.10 -19.49
C ILE A 288 -26.04 9.39 -20.44
N ARG A 289 -25.76 9.96 -21.60
CA ARG A 289 -24.84 9.37 -22.58
C ARG A 289 -23.45 9.15 -21.96
N LEU A 290 -22.89 10.16 -21.29
CA LEU A 290 -21.60 10.05 -20.61
C LEU A 290 -21.62 8.99 -19.49
N ALA A 291 -22.73 8.83 -18.77
CA ALA A 291 -22.83 7.83 -17.71
C ALA A 291 -22.82 6.38 -18.24
N TRP A 292 -23.26 6.19 -19.48
CA TRP A 292 -23.28 4.89 -20.17
C TRP A 292 -22.05 4.64 -21.05
N GLN A 293 -21.23 5.66 -21.32
CA GLN A 293 -19.94 5.45 -21.98
C GLN A 293 -18.97 4.77 -21.02
N ASP A 294 -18.24 3.78 -21.50
CA ASP A 294 -17.19 3.14 -20.73
C ASP A 294 -16.01 4.12 -20.57
N PRO A 295 -15.55 4.43 -19.34
CA PRO A 295 -14.41 5.33 -19.14
C PRO A 295 -13.09 4.77 -19.68
N ALA A 296 -13.06 3.51 -20.12
CA ALA A 296 -11.90 2.82 -20.67
C ALA A 296 -11.97 2.63 -22.20
N ALA A 297 -12.92 3.27 -22.88
CA ALA A 297 -13.03 3.24 -24.35
C ALA A 297 -12.22 4.36 -25.00
#